data_808a8ac541997cc5258bf56498390bf6
#
_entry.id   808a8ac541997cc5258bf56498390bf6
#
_cell.length_a   1.000
_cell.length_b   1.000
_cell.length_c   1.000
_cell.angle_alpha   90.00
_cell.angle_beta   90.00
_cell.angle_gamma   90.00
#
_symmetry.space_group_name_H-M   'P 1'
#
loop_
_entity.id
_entity.type
_entity.pdbx_description
1 polymer ?
#
loop_
_entity_poly.entity_id
_entity_poly.type
_entity_poly.pdbx_seq_one_letter_code
_entity_poly.pdbx_strand_id
1 'polypeptide(L)'
;AAGRDPNFPAWPDVLQLNAFHPGLRAAMVETLLDIASQCDGVRCDMAELLLNEVFARTWQGRAGHAPEMDYWRAVISPVRNAHPGLIFLAEAYWGMEQKLQEQGFDFCYDKLLYDELRSADVTGVRRHLSAPAAYQEKLVRFLENHDEPRSASVFSPAKVRAGATAIATLPGVALFHEGQFEGRRVRVPVFLRRRPEEPVDLPLQMFYEELLQAVKDPIFRHGEWLLCEITGWPDNHSADNLVAWRWVMGEDRRLVVLNLSAGDAEGRVHARWDGLGIGQCQLVGVFPGTNYLRDIDEMESVGLYVKLGPWGFHFFEVHPPPAAVQSTPSAAQKPS
;
A
#
# COMPACT_ATOMS: atom_id res chain seq x y z
N ALA A 1 30.24 -21.12 -0.27
CA ALA A 1 29.74 -20.72 1.03
C ALA A 1 28.21 -20.82 1.03
N ALA A 2 27.60 -21.07 2.19
CA ALA A 2 26.16 -20.97 2.35
C ALA A 2 25.71 -19.51 2.21
N GLY A 3 24.54 -19.27 1.63
CA GLY A 3 23.94 -17.94 1.57
C GLY A 3 23.61 -17.42 2.95
N ARG A 4 23.66 -16.10 3.13
CA ARG A 4 23.30 -15.46 4.39
C ARG A 4 22.94 -14.00 4.19
N ASP A 5 22.17 -13.47 5.10
CA ASP A 5 22.04 -12.06 5.30
C ASP A 5 23.01 -11.54 6.40
N PRO A 6 23.29 -10.23 6.48
CA PRO A 6 24.23 -9.71 7.47
C PRO A 6 23.74 -9.79 8.91
N ASN A 7 22.42 -10.02 9.16
CA ASN A 7 21.77 -9.90 10.46
C ASN A 7 21.32 -11.25 11.05
N PHE A 8 21.20 -12.30 10.21
CA PHE A 8 20.65 -13.60 10.58
C PHE A 8 21.63 -14.76 10.31
N PRO A 9 21.41 -15.95 10.86
CA PRO A 9 22.20 -17.14 10.56
C PRO A 9 22.17 -17.48 9.07
N ALA A 10 23.25 -18.14 8.61
CA ALA A 10 23.35 -18.59 7.21
C ALA A 10 22.27 -19.63 6.89
N TRP A 11 21.80 -19.60 5.63
CA TRP A 11 20.90 -20.61 5.07
C TRP A 11 21.73 -21.81 4.57
N PRO A 12 21.65 -22.97 5.20
CA PRO A 12 22.51 -24.12 4.86
C PRO A 12 22.16 -24.75 3.51
N ASP A 13 20.97 -24.52 3.01
CA ASP A 13 20.40 -25.04 1.76
C ASP A 13 20.63 -24.11 0.55
N VAL A 14 21.22 -22.93 0.75
CA VAL A 14 21.50 -21.93 -0.30
C VAL A 14 23.00 -21.82 -0.55
N LEU A 15 23.40 -21.96 -1.83
CA LEU A 15 24.78 -21.69 -2.27
C LEU A 15 24.93 -20.25 -2.74
N GLN A 16 25.75 -19.48 -2.03
CA GLN A 16 26.01 -18.10 -2.40
C GLN A 16 26.91 -18.00 -3.63
N LEU A 17 26.42 -17.32 -4.66
CA LEU A 17 27.19 -16.91 -5.83
C LEU A 17 27.80 -15.51 -5.60
N ASN A 18 28.94 -15.25 -6.26
CA ASN A 18 29.63 -13.96 -6.12
C ASN A 18 29.00 -12.88 -7.02
N ALA A 19 28.16 -12.00 -6.43
CA ALA A 19 27.49 -10.90 -7.15
C ALA A 19 28.46 -9.87 -7.78
N PHE A 20 29.72 -9.85 -7.38
CA PHE A 20 30.73 -8.98 -7.99
C PHE A 20 31.39 -9.59 -9.23
N HIS A 21 31.24 -10.89 -9.43
CA HIS A 21 31.87 -11.56 -10.57
C HIS A 21 31.14 -11.21 -11.88
N PRO A 22 31.82 -10.67 -12.90
CA PRO A 22 31.19 -10.22 -14.15
C PRO A 22 30.49 -11.35 -14.90
N GLY A 23 31.04 -12.58 -14.86
CA GLY A 23 30.40 -13.74 -15.47
C GLY A 23 29.07 -14.13 -14.83
N LEU A 24 28.90 -13.91 -13.53
CA LEU A 24 27.60 -14.13 -12.88
C LEU A 24 26.57 -13.10 -13.37
N ARG A 25 26.96 -11.83 -13.45
CA ARG A 25 26.07 -10.76 -13.93
C ARG A 25 25.63 -11.03 -15.38
N ALA A 26 26.54 -11.43 -16.24
CA ALA A 26 26.23 -11.79 -17.62
C ALA A 26 25.26 -12.99 -17.69
N ALA A 27 25.56 -14.08 -16.97
CA ALA A 27 24.68 -15.25 -16.92
C ALA A 27 23.28 -14.92 -16.37
N MET A 28 23.18 -14.00 -15.38
CA MET A 28 21.88 -13.59 -14.84
C MET A 28 21.08 -12.78 -15.87
N VAL A 29 21.75 -11.93 -16.68
CA VAL A 29 21.08 -11.22 -17.79
C VAL A 29 20.51 -12.23 -18.79
N GLU A 30 21.30 -13.23 -19.20
CA GLU A 30 20.84 -14.30 -20.12
C GLU A 30 19.64 -15.07 -19.54
N THR A 31 19.72 -15.44 -18.25
CA THR A 31 18.63 -16.13 -17.55
C THR A 31 17.36 -15.28 -17.51
N LEU A 32 17.47 -13.98 -17.21
CA LEU A 32 16.30 -13.11 -17.15
C LEU A 32 15.71 -12.78 -18.53
N LEU A 33 16.53 -12.75 -19.59
CA LEU A 33 16.05 -12.66 -20.96
C LEU A 33 15.23 -13.89 -21.36
N ASP A 34 15.68 -15.09 -20.97
CA ASP A 34 14.90 -16.31 -21.19
C ASP A 34 13.58 -16.29 -20.41
N ILE A 35 13.61 -15.91 -19.12
CA ILE A 35 12.42 -15.78 -18.29
C ILE A 35 11.46 -14.74 -18.87
N ALA A 36 11.96 -13.59 -19.36
CA ALA A 36 11.16 -12.51 -19.93
C ALA A 36 10.37 -12.92 -21.18
N SER A 37 10.81 -13.98 -21.86
CA SER A 37 10.06 -14.59 -22.98
C SER A 37 8.84 -15.41 -22.53
N GLN A 38 8.70 -15.70 -21.23
CA GLN A 38 7.75 -16.65 -20.66
C GLN A 38 6.75 -16.02 -19.68
N CYS A 39 7.01 -14.79 -19.21
CA CYS A 39 6.15 -14.12 -18.22
C CYS A 39 6.24 -12.59 -18.33
N ASP A 40 5.30 -11.88 -17.66
CA ASP A 40 5.19 -10.44 -17.69
C ASP A 40 5.99 -9.74 -16.58
N GLY A 41 6.52 -10.50 -15.62
CA GLY A 41 7.29 -9.94 -14.51
C GLY A 41 7.92 -10.99 -13.62
N VAL A 42 8.89 -10.56 -12.80
CA VAL A 42 9.63 -11.41 -11.86
C VAL A 42 9.65 -10.80 -10.46
N ARG A 43 9.47 -11.63 -9.45
CA ARG A 43 9.77 -11.29 -8.07
C ARG A 43 11.19 -11.76 -7.75
N CYS A 44 12.03 -10.81 -7.32
CA CYS A 44 13.41 -11.06 -6.95
C CYS A 44 13.51 -11.23 -5.44
N ASP A 45 13.88 -12.42 -5.03
CA ASP A 45 14.02 -12.84 -3.64
C ASP A 45 15.16 -12.11 -2.95
N MET A 46 14.94 -11.57 -1.73
CA MET A 46 15.95 -10.91 -0.91
C MET A 46 16.83 -9.95 -1.74
N ALA A 47 16.20 -9.07 -2.52
CA ALA A 47 16.90 -8.28 -3.54
C ALA A 47 17.98 -7.35 -2.95
N GLU A 48 17.78 -6.84 -1.75
CA GLU A 48 18.73 -5.96 -1.06
C GLU A 48 20.08 -6.63 -0.77
N LEU A 49 20.14 -7.96 -0.67
CA LEU A 49 21.38 -8.68 -0.41
C LEU A 49 22.41 -8.57 -1.54
N LEU A 50 21.95 -8.25 -2.75
CA LEU A 50 22.80 -8.09 -3.93
C LEU A 50 23.18 -6.62 -4.21
N LEU A 51 22.65 -5.64 -3.46
CA LEU A 51 23.18 -4.28 -3.49
C LEU A 51 24.67 -4.31 -3.14
N ASN A 52 25.50 -3.63 -3.93
CA ASN A 52 26.96 -3.69 -3.78
C ASN A 52 27.42 -3.43 -2.35
N GLU A 53 26.84 -2.44 -1.67
CA GLU A 53 27.21 -2.11 -0.27
C GLU A 53 26.82 -3.19 0.72
N VAL A 54 25.61 -3.78 0.55
CA VAL A 54 25.12 -4.85 1.43
C VAL A 54 25.96 -6.11 1.21
N PHE A 55 26.22 -6.46 -0.06
CA PHE A 55 27.02 -7.61 -0.42
C PHE A 55 28.47 -7.49 0.08
N ALA A 56 29.10 -6.32 -0.09
CA ALA A 56 30.45 -6.06 0.43
C ALA A 56 30.53 -6.23 1.94
N ARG A 57 29.58 -5.67 2.67
CA ARG A 57 29.50 -5.78 4.14
C ARG A 57 29.28 -7.23 4.58
N THR A 58 28.39 -7.96 3.93
CA THR A 58 28.07 -9.36 4.27
C THR A 58 29.28 -10.28 4.06
N TRP A 59 30.05 -10.07 3.00
CA TRP A 59 31.13 -10.98 2.60
C TRP A 59 32.54 -10.47 2.95
N GLN A 60 32.70 -9.26 3.50
CA GLN A 60 33.94 -8.74 4.13
C GLN A 60 35.21 -9.05 3.34
N GLY A 61 35.27 -8.59 2.08
CA GLY A 61 36.45 -8.75 1.20
C GLY A 61 36.61 -10.14 0.54
N ARG A 62 35.80 -11.11 0.91
CA ARG A 62 35.82 -12.47 0.27
C ARG A 62 35.27 -12.45 -1.15
N ALA A 63 34.48 -11.44 -1.50
CA ALA A 63 33.90 -11.27 -2.82
C ALA A 63 34.82 -10.52 -3.81
N GLY A 64 35.94 -9.96 -3.35
CA GLY A 64 36.79 -9.07 -4.11
C GLY A 64 36.32 -7.61 -4.03
N HIS A 65 36.74 -6.77 -4.98
CA HIS A 65 36.35 -5.38 -5.08
C HIS A 65 34.92 -5.24 -5.64
N ALA A 66 34.12 -4.35 -5.04
CA ALA A 66 32.82 -4.01 -5.56
C ALA A 66 32.95 -3.33 -6.93
N PRO A 67 32.19 -3.78 -7.95
CA PRO A 67 32.13 -3.09 -9.23
C PRO A 67 31.53 -1.67 -9.06
N GLU A 68 31.88 -0.75 -9.96
CA GLU A 68 31.38 0.61 -9.95
C GLU A 68 29.83 0.63 -10.12
N MET A 69 29.32 -0.13 -11.08
CA MET A 69 27.88 -0.27 -11.31
C MET A 69 27.28 -1.27 -10.33
N ASP A 70 26.19 -0.88 -9.68
CA ASP A 70 25.46 -1.77 -8.77
C ASP A 70 24.90 -2.98 -9.50
N TYR A 71 24.73 -4.09 -8.75
CA TYR A 71 24.31 -5.37 -9.31
C TYR A 71 23.01 -5.28 -10.10
N TRP A 72 21.96 -4.74 -9.46
CA TRP A 72 20.64 -4.71 -10.10
C TRP A 72 20.58 -3.82 -11.33
N ARG A 73 21.23 -2.66 -11.28
CA ARG A 73 21.32 -1.79 -12.46
C ARG A 73 22.03 -2.49 -13.62
N ALA A 74 23.11 -3.22 -13.33
CA ALA A 74 23.87 -3.96 -14.34
C ALA A 74 23.04 -5.10 -14.96
N VAL A 75 22.11 -5.69 -14.20
CA VAL A 75 21.31 -6.83 -14.64
C VAL A 75 19.98 -6.38 -15.26
N ILE A 76 19.26 -5.44 -14.62
CA ILE A 76 17.93 -5.00 -15.07
C ILE A 76 18.02 -4.20 -16.38
N SER A 77 19.01 -3.29 -16.53
CA SER A 77 19.06 -2.39 -17.68
C SER A 77 19.12 -3.11 -19.04
N PRO A 78 19.98 -4.14 -19.25
CA PRO A 78 20.01 -4.88 -20.50
C PRO A 78 18.70 -5.65 -20.77
N VAL A 79 18.10 -6.24 -19.72
CA VAL A 79 16.85 -6.98 -19.84
C VAL A 79 15.70 -6.05 -20.21
N ARG A 80 15.60 -4.89 -19.57
CA ARG A 80 14.57 -3.87 -19.86
C ARG A 80 14.71 -3.29 -21.26
N ASN A 81 15.93 -3.14 -21.78
CA ASN A 81 16.15 -2.70 -23.17
C ASN A 81 15.58 -3.69 -24.17
N ALA A 82 15.66 -5.00 -23.90
CA ALA A 82 15.13 -6.05 -24.76
C ALA A 82 13.62 -6.30 -24.53
N HIS A 83 13.17 -6.18 -23.28
CA HIS A 83 11.79 -6.41 -22.82
C HIS A 83 11.29 -5.23 -21.97
N PRO A 84 10.89 -4.09 -22.58
CA PRO A 84 10.52 -2.87 -21.85
C PRO A 84 9.31 -3.04 -20.91
N GLY A 85 8.44 -4.02 -21.20
CA GLY A 85 7.23 -4.31 -20.41
C GLY A 85 7.44 -5.25 -19.24
N LEU A 86 8.64 -5.87 -19.09
CA LEU A 86 8.88 -6.79 -17.98
C LEU A 86 8.92 -6.05 -16.64
N ILE A 87 8.09 -6.47 -15.70
CA ILE A 87 8.00 -5.90 -14.35
C ILE A 87 9.03 -6.57 -13.43
N PHE A 88 9.80 -5.74 -12.72
CA PHE A 88 10.70 -6.19 -11.66
C PHE A 88 10.14 -5.81 -10.29
N LEU A 89 9.84 -6.81 -9.47
CA LEU A 89 9.37 -6.64 -8.11
C LEU A 89 10.44 -7.15 -7.13
N ALA A 90 10.90 -6.28 -6.23
CA ALA A 90 11.86 -6.64 -5.21
C ALA A 90 11.18 -7.08 -3.92
N GLU A 91 11.58 -8.20 -3.37
CA GLU A 91 11.49 -8.39 -1.94
C GLU A 91 12.52 -7.45 -1.29
N ALA A 92 12.09 -6.65 -0.32
CA ALA A 92 12.89 -5.57 0.27
C ALA A 92 12.70 -5.51 1.78
N TYR A 93 13.81 -5.34 2.50
CA TYR A 93 13.87 -5.18 3.95
C TYR A 93 14.81 -4.03 4.33
N TRP A 94 14.84 -3.68 5.60
CA TRP A 94 15.76 -2.73 6.25
C TRP A 94 15.76 -1.33 5.67
N GLY A 95 14.64 -0.89 5.09
CA GLY A 95 14.52 0.44 4.48
C GLY A 95 15.31 0.59 3.19
N MET A 96 15.54 -0.51 2.45
CA MET A 96 16.28 -0.52 1.19
C MET A 96 15.38 -0.31 -0.04
N GLU A 97 14.08 -0.10 0.16
CA GLU A 97 13.08 0.03 -0.91
C GLU A 97 13.45 1.14 -1.90
N GLN A 98 13.77 2.35 -1.38
CA GLN A 98 14.15 3.48 -2.23
C GLN A 98 15.38 3.16 -3.08
N LYS A 99 16.39 2.54 -2.47
CA LYS A 99 17.62 2.16 -3.17
C LYS A 99 17.36 1.15 -4.28
N LEU A 100 16.50 0.17 -4.03
CA LEU A 100 16.09 -0.82 -5.04
C LEU A 100 15.28 -0.17 -6.17
N GLN A 101 14.38 0.77 -5.85
CA GLN A 101 13.68 1.57 -6.87
C GLN A 101 14.67 2.35 -7.76
N GLU A 102 15.71 2.95 -7.19
CA GLU A 102 16.78 3.67 -7.92
C GLU A 102 17.63 2.73 -8.79
N GLN A 103 17.68 1.44 -8.47
CA GLN A 103 18.36 0.43 -9.26
C GLN A 103 17.53 -0.12 -10.44
N GLY A 104 16.26 0.27 -10.56
CA GLY A 104 15.41 -0.06 -11.68
C GLY A 104 14.26 -1.01 -11.38
N PHE A 105 14.01 -1.34 -10.12
CA PHE A 105 12.80 -2.06 -9.73
C PHE A 105 11.56 -1.19 -9.93
N ASP A 106 10.52 -1.78 -10.49
CA ASP A 106 9.22 -1.12 -10.66
C ASP A 106 8.48 -1.08 -9.34
N PHE A 107 8.59 -2.15 -8.54
CA PHE A 107 7.94 -2.27 -7.25
C PHE A 107 8.85 -2.92 -6.20
N CYS A 108 8.66 -2.54 -4.94
CA CYS A 108 9.32 -3.13 -3.77
C CYS A 108 8.29 -3.49 -2.70
N TYR A 109 8.48 -4.61 -2.01
CA TYR A 109 7.64 -4.95 -0.84
C TYR A 109 7.69 -3.85 0.22
N ASP A 110 6.53 -3.50 0.75
CA ASP A 110 6.37 -2.54 1.85
C ASP A 110 6.33 -3.26 3.19
N LYS A 111 7.47 -3.82 3.57
CA LYS A 111 7.59 -4.52 4.86
C LYS A 111 7.45 -3.56 6.04
N LEU A 112 7.88 -2.31 5.87
CA LEU A 112 7.81 -1.31 6.93
C LEU A 112 6.35 -1.02 7.31
N LEU A 113 5.48 -0.74 6.33
CA LEU A 113 4.05 -0.53 6.61
C LEU A 113 3.41 -1.75 7.26
N TYR A 114 3.74 -2.96 6.79
CA TYR A 114 3.25 -4.19 7.41
C TYR A 114 3.62 -4.28 8.89
N ASP A 115 4.89 -4.03 9.25
CA ASP A 115 5.38 -4.10 10.63
C ASP A 115 4.74 -3.04 11.52
N GLU A 116 4.57 -1.81 11.01
CA GLU A 116 3.92 -0.72 11.72
C GLU A 116 2.42 -0.97 11.93
N LEU A 117 1.71 -1.49 10.92
CA LEU A 117 0.32 -1.92 11.07
C LEU A 117 0.19 -3.07 12.07
N ARG A 118 1.14 -4.01 12.04
CA ARG A 118 1.16 -5.16 12.96
C ARG A 118 1.37 -4.73 14.40
N SER A 119 2.31 -3.83 14.65
CA SER A 119 2.63 -3.30 15.98
C SER A 119 1.66 -2.21 16.46
N ALA A 120 0.79 -1.71 15.58
CA ALA A 120 -0.06 -0.54 15.83
C ALA A 120 0.75 0.75 16.11
N ASP A 121 1.88 0.91 15.43
CA ASP A 121 2.67 2.15 15.48
C ASP A 121 2.09 3.20 14.52
N VAL A 122 1.09 3.93 14.98
CA VAL A 122 0.41 4.97 14.19
C VAL A 122 1.36 6.09 13.76
N THR A 123 2.31 6.45 14.63
CA THR A 123 3.33 7.47 14.33
C THR A 123 4.25 6.99 13.21
N GLY A 124 4.66 5.72 13.26
CA GLY A 124 5.42 5.08 12.20
C GLY A 124 4.66 5.07 10.88
N VAL A 125 3.39 4.63 10.89
CA VAL A 125 2.52 4.65 9.70
C VAL A 125 2.45 6.05 9.09
N ARG A 126 2.18 7.09 9.88
CA ARG A 126 2.12 8.48 9.36
C ARG A 126 3.44 8.93 8.78
N ARG A 127 4.55 8.67 9.46
CA ARG A 127 5.90 9.01 8.99
C ARG A 127 6.19 8.31 7.66
N HIS A 128 5.87 7.03 7.54
CA HIS A 128 6.06 6.26 6.31
C HIS A 128 5.21 6.81 5.15
N LEU A 129 3.93 7.11 5.40
CA LEU A 129 3.02 7.67 4.41
C LEU A 129 3.35 9.13 4.02
N SER A 130 4.15 9.85 4.82
CA SER A 130 4.62 11.20 4.49
C SER A 130 5.75 11.24 3.46
N ALA A 131 6.28 10.08 3.05
CA ALA A 131 7.28 10.00 1.98
C ALA A 131 6.67 10.43 0.62
N PRO A 132 7.50 10.90 -0.34
CA PRO A 132 7.03 11.40 -1.62
C PRO A 132 6.13 10.40 -2.37
N ALA A 133 5.14 10.90 -3.12
CA ALA A 133 4.19 10.07 -3.88
C ALA A 133 4.91 9.11 -4.84
N ALA A 134 5.94 9.57 -5.55
CA ALA A 134 6.73 8.74 -6.45
C ALA A 134 7.40 7.52 -5.78
N TYR A 135 7.72 7.61 -4.48
CA TYR A 135 8.19 6.47 -3.70
C TYR A 135 7.02 5.55 -3.31
N GLN A 136 5.90 6.15 -2.86
CA GLN A 136 4.70 5.42 -2.43
C GLN A 136 4.07 4.59 -3.56
N GLU A 137 4.05 5.11 -4.78
CA GLU A 137 3.49 4.46 -5.97
C GLU A 137 4.24 3.18 -6.38
N LYS A 138 5.48 3.02 -5.92
CA LYS A 138 6.32 1.85 -6.20
C LYS A 138 6.38 0.83 -5.06
N LEU A 139 5.45 0.90 -4.12
CA LEU A 139 5.38 -0.04 -3.00
C LEU A 139 4.30 -1.10 -3.21
N VAL A 140 4.61 -2.33 -2.81
CA VAL A 140 3.66 -3.46 -2.77
C VAL A 140 3.20 -3.66 -1.35
N ARG A 141 1.95 -3.34 -1.10
CA ARG A 141 1.31 -3.35 0.21
C ARG A 141 0.66 -4.68 0.51
N PHE A 142 0.87 -5.22 1.70
CA PHE A 142 0.30 -6.50 2.10
C PHE A 142 0.01 -6.55 3.60
N LEU A 143 -0.88 -7.46 4.01
CA LEU A 143 -1.14 -7.82 5.41
C LEU A 143 -0.59 -9.19 5.76
N GLU A 144 -0.32 -10.00 4.77
CA GLU A 144 0.30 -11.31 4.85
C GLU A 144 0.91 -11.68 3.51
N ASN A 145 1.86 -12.58 3.53
CA ASN A 145 2.43 -13.24 2.37
C ASN A 145 2.85 -14.68 2.75
N HIS A 146 3.61 -15.37 1.91
CA HIS A 146 4.03 -16.74 2.18
C HIS A 146 5.04 -16.86 3.34
N ASP A 147 5.74 -15.76 3.69
CA ASP A 147 6.74 -15.71 4.77
C ASP A 147 6.19 -15.17 6.09
N GLU A 148 5.14 -14.36 6.03
CA GLU A 148 4.53 -13.76 7.22
C GLU A 148 3.42 -14.64 7.82
N PRO A 149 3.08 -14.45 9.10
CA PRO A 149 1.88 -15.07 9.68
C PRO A 149 0.62 -14.65 8.94
N ARG A 150 -0.37 -15.55 8.91
CA ARG A 150 -1.69 -15.22 8.39
C ARG A 150 -2.32 -14.06 9.16
N SER A 151 -2.84 -13.06 8.48
CA SER A 151 -3.46 -11.87 9.08
C SER A 151 -4.61 -12.26 10.02
N ALA A 152 -5.46 -13.19 9.63
CA ALA A 152 -6.56 -13.70 10.45
C ALA A 152 -6.09 -14.45 11.72
N SER A 153 -4.82 -14.88 11.80
CA SER A 153 -4.28 -15.52 13.01
C SER A 153 -3.70 -14.53 14.02
N VAL A 154 -3.24 -13.36 13.56
CA VAL A 154 -2.50 -12.40 14.40
C VAL A 154 -3.23 -11.09 14.63
N PHE A 155 -4.24 -10.77 13.81
CA PHE A 155 -5.06 -9.57 13.95
C PHE A 155 -6.49 -9.91 14.41
N SER A 156 -7.12 -8.97 15.12
CA SER A 156 -8.56 -9.05 15.35
C SER A 156 -9.32 -8.86 14.03
N PRO A 157 -10.57 -9.35 13.90
CA PRO A 157 -11.37 -9.17 12.69
C PRO A 157 -11.51 -7.70 12.24
N ALA A 158 -11.65 -6.77 13.21
CA ALA A 158 -11.71 -5.34 12.92
C ALA A 158 -10.36 -4.82 12.39
N LYS A 159 -9.24 -5.23 12.98
CA LYS A 159 -7.90 -4.86 12.54
C LYS A 159 -7.58 -5.40 11.13
N VAL A 160 -8.02 -6.63 10.80
CA VAL A 160 -7.89 -7.18 9.44
C VAL A 160 -8.60 -6.28 8.43
N ARG A 161 -9.84 -5.85 8.71
CA ARG A 161 -10.63 -5.00 7.81
C ARG A 161 -10.01 -3.61 7.65
N ALA A 162 -9.60 -2.96 8.75
CA ALA A 162 -8.92 -1.67 8.69
C ALA A 162 -7.62 -1.74 7.89
N GLY A 163 -6.78 -2.75 8.15
CA GLY A 163 -5.55 -2.97 7.41
C GLY A 163 -5.77 -3.30 5.94
N ALA A 164 -6.78 -4.14 5.63
CA ALA A 164 -7.15 -4.46 4.24
C ALA A 164 -7.60 -3.20 3.48
N THR A 165 -8.40 -2.35 4.13
CA THR A 165 -8.79 -1.04 3.56
C THR A 165 -7.55 -0.19 3.30
N ALA A 166 -6.60 -0.14 4.24
CA ALA A 166 -5.36 0.60 4.05
C ALA A 166 -4.59 0.12 2.82
N ILE A 167 -4.23 -1.18 2.77
CA ILE A 167 -3.39 -1.69 1.66
C ILE A 167 -4.07 -1.59 0.30
N ALA A 168 -5.41 -1.64 0.24
CA ALA A 168 -6.17 -1.59 -1.00
C ALA A 168 -6.39 -0.16 -1.52
N THR A 169 -6.32 0.87 -0.65
CA THR A 169 -6.65 2.26 -1.00
C THR A 169 -5.46 3.22 -0.93
N LEU A 170 -4.29 2.77 -0.49
CA LEU A 170 -3.03 3.53 -0.56
C LEU A 170 -2.41 3.47 -1.97
N PRO A 171 -1.53 4.42 -2.34
CA PRO A 171 -0.78 4.36 -3.59
C PRO A 171 0.08 3.09 -3.69
N GLY A 172 0.36 2.65 -4.91
CA GLY A 172 1.16 1.45 -5.17
C GLY A 172 0.30 0.25 -5.55
N VAL A 173 0.78 -0.94 -5.22
CA VAL A 173 0.14 -2.22 -5.56
C VAL A 173 -0.28 -2.94 -4.29
N ALA A 174 -1.51 -3.43 -4.24
CA ALA A 174 -1.97 -4.32 -3.17
C ALA A 174 -1.66 -5.78 -3.52
N LEU A 175 -0.99 -6.48 -2.61
CA LEU A 175 -0.77 -7.92 -2.68
C LEU A 175 -1.71 -8.62 -1.71
N PHE A 176 -2.51 -9.52 -2.23
CA PHE A 176 -3.37 -10.40 -1.45
C PHE A 176 -2.88 -11.84 -1.58
N HIS A 177 -2.64 -12.47 -0.45
CA HIS A 177 -2.13 -13.83 -0.41
C HIS A 177 -3.28 -14.84 -0.54
N GLU A 178 -3.00 -15.98 -1.18
CA GLU A 178 -3.97 -17.08 -1.32
C GLU A 178 -4.55 -17.48 0.04
N GLY A 179 -5.88 -17.54 0.13
CA GLY A 179 -6.58 -17.87 1.38
C GLY A 179 -6.82 -16.69 2.32
N GLN A 180 -6.32 -15.49 2.02
CA GLN A 180 -6.54 -14.29 2.83
C GLN A 180 -8.01 -13.88 2.85
N PHE A 181 -8.69 -13.96 1.71
CA PHE A 181 -10.10 -13.59 1.61
C PHE A 181 -11.02 -14.54 2.40
N GLU A 182 -10.65 -15.80 2.46
CA GLU A 182 -11.35 -16.82 3.22
C GLU A 182 -11.01 -16.82 4.72
N GLY A 183 -10.12 -15.93 5.15
CA GLY A 183 -9.72 -15.82 6.55
C GLY A 183 -8.89 -17.02 7.04
N ARG A 184 -8.08 -17.62 6.17
CA ARG A 184 -7.19 -18.73 6.54
C ARG A 184 -6.24 -18.34 7.65
N ARG A 185 -6.04 -19.25 8.61
CA ARG A 185 -5.26 -18.99 9.83
C ARG A 185 -3.97 -19.78 9.89
N VAL A 186 -3.91 -20.91 9.19
CA VAL A 186 -2.73 -21.78 9.18
C VAL A 186 -1.74 -21.31 8.13
N ARG A 187 -0.54 -20.92 8.59
CA ARG A 187 0.59 -20.68 7.70
C ARG A 187 1.12 -22.02 7.20
N VAL A 188 1.03 -22.24 5.90
CA VAL A 188 1.52 -23.46 5.28
C VAL A 188 2.99 -23.27 4.92
N PRO A 189 3.91 -24.13 5.37
CA PRO A 189 5.30 -24.11 4.91
C PRO A 189 5.39 -24.19 3.38
N VAL A 190 6.22 -23.36 2.76
CA VAL A 190 6.32 -23.19 1.30
C VAL A 190 6.67 -24.47 0.52
N PHE A 191 7.27 -25.45 1.19
CA PHE A 191 7.61 -26.75 0.60
C PHE A 191 6.48 -27.78 0.67
N LEU A 192 5.33 -27.46 1.29
CA LEU A 192 4.19 -28.39 1.36
C LEU A 192 3.28 -28.20 0.16
N ARG A 193 2.85 -29.32 -0.42
CA ARG A 193 1.98 -29.35 -1.59
C ARG A 193 0.52 -29.02 -1.27
N ARG A 194 0.07 -29.33 -0.05
CA ARG A 194 -1.35 -29.23 0.34
C ARG A 194 -1.47 -28.46 1.63
N ARG A 195 -2.45 -27.59 1.67
CA ARG A 195 -2.88 -26.90 2.90
C ARG A 195 -3.93 -27.72 3.64
N PRO A 196 -4.09 -27.52 4.96
CA PRO A 196 -5.20 -28.06 5.72
C PRO A 196 -6.53 -27.46 5.25
N GLU A 197 -7.62 -28.19 5.44
CA GLU A 197 -8.95 -27.65 5.26
C GLU A 197 -9.28 -26.74 6.46
N GLU A 198 -9.75 -25.54 6.16
CA GLU A 198 -10.21 -24.56 7.12
C GLU A 198 -11.56 -24.01 6.68
N PRO A 199 -12.50 -23.74 7.61
CA PRO A 199 -13.78 -23.12 7.25
C PRO A 199 -13.55 -21.73 6.67
N VAL A 200 -14.41 -21.33 5.74
CA VAL A 200 -14.41 -19.98 5.16
C VAL A 200 -15.07 -19.01 6.12
N ASP A 201 -14.43 -17.87 6.40
CA ASP A 201 -15.02 -16.71 7.07
C ASP A 201 -15.86 -15.93 6.06
N LEU A 202 -17.13 -16.32 5.86
CA LEU A 202 -18.02 -15.68 4.88
C LEU A 202 -18.17 -14.16 5.09
N PRO A 203 -18.34 -13.63 6.33
CA PRO A 203 -18.37 -12.19 6.55
C PRO A 203 -17.09 -11.46 6.12
N LEU A 204 -15.92 -12.08 6.26
CA LEU A 204 -14.66 -11.50 5.79
C LEU A 204 -14.55 -11.57 4.27
N GLN A 205 -14.97 -12.68 3.67
CA GLN A 205 -14.98 -12.84 2.22
C GLN A 205 -15.86 -11.79 1.55
N MET A 206 -17.08 -11.60 2.02
CA MET A 206 -17.99 -10.56 1.52
C MET A 206 -17.40 -9.16 1.65
N PHE A 207 -16.75 -8.87 2.77
CA PHE A 207 -16.03 -7.59 2.96
C PHE A 207 -14.94 -7.39 1.90
N TYR A 208 -14.12 -8.41 1.60
CA TYR A 208 -13.10 -8.30 0.55
C TYR A 208 -13.73 -8.15 -0.84
N GLU A 209 -14.83 -8.82 -1.14
CA GLU A 209 -15.53 -8.67 -2.41
C GLU A 209 -16.01 -7.22 -2.61
N GLU A 210 -16.64 -6.60 -1.60
CA GLU A 210 -17.06 -5.20 -1.61
C GLU A 210 -15.87 -4.25 -1.73
N LEU A 211 -14.80 -4.46 -0.93
CA LEU A 211 -13.60 -3.65 -0.97
C LEU A 211 -12.93 -3.69 -2.35
N LEU A 212 -12.74 -4.90 -2.90
CA LEU A 212 -12.10 -5.07 -4.20
C LEU A 212 -12.94 -4.50 -5.33
N GLN A 213 -14.28 -4.53 -5.21
CA GLN A 213 -15.16 -3.89 -6.18
C GLN A 213 -14.99 -2.36 -6.15
N ALA A 214 -14.90 -1.76 -4.95
CA ALA A 214 -14.73 -0.32 -4.80
C ALA A 214 -13.38 0.18 -5.32
N VAL A 215 -12.29 -0.56 -5.07
CA VAL A 215 -10.95 -0.13 -5.52
C VAL A 215 -10.64 -0.43 -6.99
N LYS A 216 -11.59 -1.00 -7.75
CA LYS A 216 -11.51 -1.03 -9.22
C LYS A 216 -11.64 0.35 -9.85
N ASP A 217 -12.18 1.30 -9.12
CA ASP A 217 -12.33 2.68 -9.58
C ASP A 217 -10.96 3.24 -10.04
N PRO A 218 -10.89 3.80 -11.26
CA PRO A 218 -9.65 4.38 -11.81
C PRO A 218 -9.00 5.44 -10.91
N ILE A 219 -9.75 6.07 -10.02
CA ILE A 219 -9.25 7.09 -9.09
C ILE A 219 -8.08 6.57 -8.24
N PHE A 220 -8.07 5.29 -7.85
CA PHE A 220 -6.98 4.68 -7.07
C PHE A 220 -5.71 4.40 -7.86
N ARG A 221 -5.74 4.59 -9.19
CA ARG A 221 -4.60 4.40 -10.09
C ARG A 221 -4.12 5.68 -10.75
N HIS A 222 -5.05 6.61 -11.00
CA HIS A 222 -4.80 7.79 -11.82
C HIS A 222 -5.15 9.09 -11.11
N GLY A 223 -5.78 9.03 -9.93
CA GLY A 223 -6.12 10.17 -9.11
C GLY A 223 -4.91 10.75 -8.37
N GLU A 224 -5.09 11.98 -7.89
CA GLU A 224 -4.16 12.62 -6.98
C GLU A 224 -4.41 12.11 -5.55
N TRP A 225 -3.41 11.53 -4.94
CA TRP A 225 -3.43 11.10 -3.54
C TRP A 225 -2.83 12.15 -2.61
N LEU A 226 -3.42 12.31 -1.43
CA LEU A 226 -2.90 13.19 -0.38
C LEU A 226 -3.14 12.56 1.01
N LEU A 227 -2.08 12.48 1.80
CA LEU A 227 -2.17 12.21 3.24
C LEU A 227 -2.78 13.43 3.94
N CYS A 228 -3.90 13.24 4.64
CA CYS A 228 -4.61 14.32 5.32
C CYS A 228 -3.97 14.65 6.67
N GLU A 229 -3.93 15.94 6.99
CA GLU A 229 -3.64 16.41 8.34
C GLU A 229 -4.83 16.09 9.26
N ILE A 230 -4.54 15.72 10.50
CA ILE A 230 -5.56 15.47 11.52
C ILE A 230 -5.24 16.30 12.75
N THR A 231 -6.23 17.02 13.25
CA THR A 231 -6.14 17.79 14.47
C THR A 231 -7.08 17.24 15.55
N GLY A 232 -6.69 17.38 16.80
CA GLY A 232 -7.48 17.00 17.96
C GLY A 232 -7.71 18.19 18.89
N TRP A 233 -7.96 17.90 20.15
CA TRP A 233 -8.15 18.89 21.21
C TRP A 233 -7.04 18.80 22.25
N PRO A 234 -6.71 19.88 22.97
CA PRO A 234 -5.63 19.88 23.95
C PRO A 234 -5.77 18.84 25.08
N ASP A 235 -7.00 18.48 25.40
CA ASP A 235 -7.38 17.52 26.43
C ASP A 235 -7.71 16.11 25.91
N ASN A 236 -7.65 15.90 24.59
CA ASN A 236 -7.95 14.63 23.96
C ASN A 236 -6.96 14.30 22.85
N HIS A 237 -6.02 13.41 23.16
CA HIS A 237 -4.97 12.95 22.23
C HIS A 237 -5.39 11.77 21.35
N SER A 238 -6.67 11.36 21.37
CA SER A 238 -7.11 10.20 20.59
C SER A 238 -7.01 10.41 19.07
N ALA A 239 -6.98 11.67 18.60
CA ALA A 239 -6.72 12.02 17.21
C ALA A 239 -5.37 11.48 16.69
N ASP A 240 -4.40 11.26 17.61
CA ASP A 240 -3.10 10.69 17.26
C ASP A 240 -3.20 9.23 16.78
N ASN A 241 -4.32 8.57 17.01
CA ASN A 241 -4.61 7.22 16.54
C ASN A 241 -5.28 7.16 15.17
N LEU A 242 -5.67 8.30 14.60
CA LEU A 242 -6.32 8.37 13.30
C LEU A 242 -5.27 8.58 12.21
N VAL A 243 -5.48 7.95 11.06
CA VAL A 243 -4.76 8.20 9.80
C VAL A 243 -5.79 8.40 8.71
N ALA A 244 -5.60 9.38 7.84
CA ALA A 244 -6.54 9.65 6.76
C ALA A 244 -5.83 10.06 5.48
N TRP A 245 -6.44 9.74 4.34
CA TRP A 245 -5.99 10.19 3.02
C TRP A 245 -7.18 10.38 2.09
N ARG A 246 -6.96 11.22 1.09
CA ARG A 246 -7.93 11.46 0.03
C ARG A 246 -7.38 11.06 -1.33
N TRP A 247 -8.28 10.79 -2.24
CA TRP A 247 -8.04 10.70 -3.66
C TRP A 247 -8.95 11.66 -4.41
N VAL A 248 -8.43 12.29 -5.48
CA VAL A 248 -9.18 13.19 -6.36
C VAL A 248 -8.86 12.86 -7.80
N MET A 249 -9.89 12.74 -8.65
CA MET A 249 -9.77 12.59 -10.08
C MET A 249 -10.93 13.33 -10.77
N GLY A 250 -10.64 14.52 -11.29
CA GLY A 250 -11.69 15.41 -11.82
C GLY A 250 -12.68 15.81 -10.72
N GLU A 251 -13.94 15.42 -10.86
CA GLU A 251 -14.99 15.66 -9.86
C GLU A 251 -15.15 14.52 -8.86
N ASP A 252 -14.54 13.37 -9.13
CA ASP A 252 -14.58 12.23 -8.23
C ASP A 252 -13.65 12.40 -7.04
N ARG A 253 -14.14 12.06 -5.86
CA ARG A 253 -13.41 12.19 -4.61
C ARG A 253 -13.64 10.98 -3.71
N ARG A 254 -12.56 10.51 -3.08
CA ARG A 254 -12.61 9.44 -2.08
C ARG A 254 -11.89 9.89 -0.81
N LEU A 255 -12.43 9.54 0.35
CA LEU A 255 -11.83 9.79 1.65
C LEU A 255 -11.77 8.48 2.43
N VAL A 256 -10.60 8.15 2.92
CA VAL A 256 -10.40 7.02 3.84
C VAL A 256 -9.89 7.56 5.16
N VAL A 257 -10.49 7.14 6.27
CA VAL A 257 -10.06 7.46 7.62
C VAL A 257 -10.01 6.18 8.43
N LEU A 258 -8.92 5.92 9.10
CA LEU A 258 -8.71 4.72 9.92
C LEU A 258 -8.39 5.12 11.36
N ASN A 259 -8.96 4.40 12.31
CA ASN A 259 -8.46 4.33 13.68
C ASN A 259 -7.55 3.11 13.81
N LEU A 260 -6.26 3.32 14.00
CA LEU A 260 -5.27 2.25 14.11
C LEU A 260 -4.97 1.87 15.58
N SER A 261 -5.94 2.04 16.48
CA SER A 261 -5.81 1.72 17.90
C SER A 261 -6.91 0.80 18.41
N ALA A 262 -6.70 0.22 19.59
CA ALA A 262 -7.68 -0.61 20.30
C ALA A 262 -8.67 0.21 21.14
N GLY A 263 -8.58 1.54 21.15
CA GLY A 263 -9.50 2.46 21.80
C GLY A 263 -10.31 3.28 20.80
N ASP A 264 -11.30 4.04 21.30
CA ASP A 264 -12.00 5.03 20.49
C ASP A 264 -11.04 6.16 20.11
N ALA A 265 -11.23 6.70 18.93
CA ALA A 265 -10.46 7.87 18.47
C ALA A 265 -11.38 8.87 17.78
N GLU A 266 -11.13 10.16 18.04
CA GLU A 266 -11.85 11.25 17.40
C GLU A 266 -10.92 12.40 17.06
N GLY A 267 -11.24 13.09 15.98
CA GLY A 267 -10.43 14.19 15.47
C GLY A 267 -11.10 14.92 14.33
N ARG A 268 -10.41 15.89 13.77
CA ARG A 268 -10.82 16.66 12.59
C ARG A 268 -9.85 16.41 11.45
N VAL A 269 -10.39 15.93 10.34
CA VAL A 269 -9.63 15.57 9.13
C VAL A 269 -9.66 16.76 8.18
N HIS A 270 -8.48 17.26 7.81
CA HIS A 270 -8.30 18.35 6.85
C HIS A 270 -7.95 17.77 5.48
N ALA A 271 -8.97 17.48 4.70
CA ALA A 271 -8.80 16.82 3.39
C ALA A 271 -8.41 17.81 2.28
N ARG A 272 -8.57 19.11 2.47
CA ARG A 272 -8.22 20.18 1.50
C ARG A 272 -8.81 19.90 0.12
N TRP A 273 -10.14 19.98 0.04
CA TRP A 273 -10.87 19.71 -1.19
C TRP A 273 -10.86 20.93 -2.11
N ASP A 274 -10.06 20.89 -3.16
CA ASP A 274 -10.16 21.91 -4.19
C ASP A 274 -11.44 21.70 -5.02
N GLY A 275 -12.25 22.77 -5.16
CA GLY A 275 -13.42 22.79 -6.02
C GLY A 275 -14.60 21.93 -5.54
N LEU A 276 -14.75 21.68 -4.25
CA LEU A 276 -15.93 20.97 -3.71
C LEU A 276 -17.21 21.83 -3.79
N GLY A 277 -17.06 23.15 -3.97
CA GLY A 277 -18.19 24.09 -4.06
C GLY A 277 -18.56 24.71 -2.72
N ILE A 278 -19.81 25.16 -2.58
CA ILE A 278 -20.37 25.82 -1.39
C ILE A 278 -21.64 25.09 -0.99
N GLY A 279 -21.91 25.01 0.31
CA GLY A 279 -23.13 24.41 0.86
C GLY A 279 -22.89 23.03 1.44
N GLN A 280 -23.78 22.09 1.19
CA GLN A 280 -23.68 20.75 1.78
C GLN A 280 -23.20 19.73 0.76
N CYS A 281 -22.22 18.91 1.12
CA CYS A 281 -21.82 17.71 0.40
C CYS A 281 -22.34 16.45 1.08
N GLN A 282 -22.42 15.39 0.30
CA GLN A 282 -22.82 14.07 0.79
C GLN A 282 -21.57 13.17 0.87
N LEU A 283 -21.32 12.59 2.05
CA LEU A 283 -20.35 11.53 2.27
C LEU A 283 -21.09 10.19 2.25
N VAL A 284 -20.90 9.41 1.20
CA VAL A 284 -21.53 8.10 1.03
C VAL A 284 -20.53 7.02 1.37
N GLY A 285 -20.84 6.19 2.37
CA GLY A 285 -20.00 5.06 2.74
C GLY A 285 -19.98 4.01 1.62
N VAL A 286 -18.78 3.57 1.25
CA VAL A 286 -18.59 2.44 0.33
C VAL A 286 -19.23 1.17 0.90
N PHE A 287 -19.11 0.98 2.22
CA PHE A 287 -19.81 -0.08 2.93
C PHE A 287 -21.18 0.39 3.44
N PRO A 288 -22.21 -0.47 3.43
CA PRO A 288 -23.57 -0.08 3.80
C PRO A 288 -23.68 0.55 5.20
N GLY A 289 -24.60 1.50 5.33
CA GLY A 289 -25.05 2.04 6.62
C GLY A 289 -24.40 3.36 7.06
N THR A 290 -23.48 3.94 6.26
CA THR A 290 -22.74 5.15 6.66
C THR A 290 -22.91 6.25 5.63
N ASN A 291 -23.90 7.15 5.82
CA ASN A 291 -24.11 8.31 4.95
C ASN A 291 -24.24 9.57 5.80
N TYR A 292 -23.55 10.64 5.42
CA TYR A 292 -23.59 11.92 6.12
C TYR A 292 -23.78 13.08 5.15
N LEU A 293 -24.56 14.07 5.57
CA LEU A 293 -24.52 15.41 5.00
C LEU A 293 -23.60 16.27 5.83
N ARG A 294 -22.71 17.00 5.18
CA ARG A 294 -21.74 17.89 5.84
C ARG A 294 -21.69 19.23 5.16
N ASP A 295 -21.51 20.25 5.97
CA ASP A 295 -21.27 21.60 5.50
C ASP A 295 -19.83 21.72 4.98
N ILE A 296 -19.67 22.21 3.76
CA ILE A 296 -18.38 22.31 3.08
C ILE A 296 -17.50 23.35 3.75
N ASP A 297 -18.06 24.51 4.13
CA ASP A 297 -17.31 25.61 4.76
C ASP A 297 -16.78 25.17 6.14
N GLU A 298 -17.56 24.37 6.90
CA GLU A 298 -17.09 23.75 8.14
C GLU A 298 -15.96 22.76 7.87
N MET A 299 -16.12 21.88 6.89
CA MET A 299 -15.09 20.88 6.55
C MET A 299 -13.77 21.51 6.10
N GLU A 300 -13.85 22.62 5.37
CA GLU A 300 -12.68 23.35 4.86
C GLU A 300 -11.98 24.17 5.96
N SER A 301 -12.77 24.88 6.79
CA SER A 301 -12.22 25.79 7.80
C SER A 301 -11.78 25.10 9.08
N VAL A 302 -12.57 24.14 9.58
CA VAL A 302 -12.38 23.49 10.88
C VAL A 302 -11.94 22.02 10.73
N GLY A 303 -12.19 21.41 9.58
CA GLY A 303 -11.97 20.01 9.30
C GLY A 303 -13.20 19.13 9.56
N LEU A 304 -13.27 18.00 8.83
CA LEU A 304 -14.33 17.01 9.01
C LEU A 304 -14.20 16.32 10.37
N TYR A 305 -15.18 16.49 11.25
CA TYR A 305 -15.22 15.72 12.50
C TYR A 305 -15.46 14.24 12.23
N VAL A 306 -14.60 13.41 12.80
CA VAL A 306 -14.68 11.94 12.73
C VAL A 306 -14.52 11.35 14.11
N LYS A 307 -15.36 10.36 14.43
CA LYS A 307 -15.23 9.48 15.60
C LYS A 307 -15.34 8.03 15.17
N LEU A 308 -14.33 7.23 15.53
CA LEU A 308 -14.24 5.82 15.18
C LEU A 308 -13.96 4.98 16.43
N GLY A 309 -14.68 3.88 16.55
CA GLY A 309 -14.37 2.85 17.53
C GLY A 309 -13.05 2.13 17.24
N PRO A 310 -12.63 1.18 18.10
CA PRO A 310 -11.40 0.41 17.94
C PRO A 310 -11.27 -0.23 16.55
N TRP A 311 -10.17 0.06 15.84
CA TRP A 311 -9.92 -0.43 14.48
C TRP A 311 -11.05 -0.12 13.49
N GLY A 312 -11.87 0.89 13.82
CA GLY A 312 -12.93 1.38 12.94
C GLY A 312 -12.33 2.15 11.76
N PHE A 313 -13.12 2.25 10.69
CA PHE A 313 -12.72 3.02 9.53
C PHE A 313 -13.93 3.62 8.82
N HIS A 314 -13.68 4.68 8.07
CA HIS A 314 -14.56 5.22 7.04
C HIS A 314 -13.89 5.12 5.69
N PHE A 315 -14.66 4.73 4.70
CA PHE A 315 -14.29 4.82 3.30
C PHE A 315 -15.47 5.44 2.55
N PHE A 316 -15.30 6.70 2.15
CA PHE A 316 -16.36 7.51 1.56
C PHE A 316 -16.11 7.83 0.08
N GLU A 317 -17.19 7.84 -0.66
CA GLU A 317 -17.37 8.67 -1.84
C GLU A 317 -17.86 10.04 -1.39
N VAL A 318 -17.25 11.12 -1.91
CA VAL A 318 -17.60 12.50 -1.54
C VAL A 318 -18.27 13.16 -2.73
N HIS A 319 -19.56 13.41 -2.61
CA HIS A 319 -20.37 14.01 -3.67
C HIS A 319 -20.61 15.50 -3.38
N PRO A 320 -20.28 16.40 -4.34
CA PRO A 320 -20.60 17.81 -4.20
C PRO A 320 -22.12 18.02 -4.16
N PRO A 321 -22.60 19.18 -3.73
CA PRO A 321 -24.02 19.50 -3.80
C PRO A 321 -24.52 19.39 -5.24
N PRO A 322 -25.76 18.93 -5.47
CA PRO A 322 -26.32 18.93 -6.81
C PRO A 322 -26.29 20.35 -7.37
N ALA A 323 -25.83 20.50 -8.61
CA ALA A 323 -25.78 21.80 -9.28
C ALA A 323 -27.13 22.51 -9.11
N ALA A 324 -27.12 23.73 -8.59
CA ALA A 324 -28.36 24.50 -8.45
C ALA A 324 -29.03 24.59 -9.83
N VAL A 325 -30.22 24.04 -9.96
CA VAL A 325 -31.05 24.17 -11.16
C VAL A 325 -31.22 25.66 -11.37
N GLN A 326 -30.53 26.24 -12.35
CA GLN A 326 -30.78 27.62 -12.76
C GLN A 326 -32.24 27.69 -13.19
N SER A 327 -33.08 28.24 -12.32
CA SER A 327 -34.46 28.57 -12.66
C SER A 327 -34.40 29.59 -13.81
N THR A 328 -34.70 29.13 -15.00
CA THR A 328 -34.91 30.00 -16.17
C THR A 328 -35.93 31.07 -15.78
N PRO A 329 -35.64 32.37 -15.89
CA PRO A 329 -36.63 33.38 -15.59
C PRO A 329 -37.84 33.19 -16.53
N SER A 330 -38.99 32.92 -15.95
CA SER A 330 -40.25 32.86 -16.68
C SER A 330 -40.42 34.16 -17.45
N ALA A 331 -40.47 34.06 -18.78
CA ALA A 331 -40.76 35.18 -19.66
C ALA A 331 -42.10 35.80 -19.24
N ALA A 332 -42.06 36.98 -18.68
CA ALA A 332 -43.24 37.76 -18.33
C ALA A 332 -44.06 38.02 -19.60
N GLN A 333 -45.23 37.39 -19.70
CA GLN A 333 -46.22 37.71 -20.70
C GLN A 333 -46.62 39.19 -20.52
N LYS A 334 -46.41 40.01 -21.56
CA LYS A 334 -46.96 41.35 -21.66
C LYS A 334 -48.46 41.25 -21.85
N PRO A 335 -49.27 42.00 -21.07
CA PRO A 335 -50.69 42.16 -21.35
C PRO A 335 -50.88 43.01 -22.57
N SER A 336 -51.79 42.60 -23.43
CA SER A 336 -52.32 43.32 -24.63
C SER A 336 -53.21 44.47 -24.25
#